data_9ba9888a847375332f85265b3c0a1500
#
_entry.id   9ba9888a847375332f85265b3c0a1500
#
_cell.length_a   1.000
_cell.length_b   1.000
_cell.length_c   1.000
_cell.angle_alpha   90.00
_cell.angle_beta   90.00
_cell.angle_gamma   90.00
#
_symmetry.space_group_name_H-M   'P 1'
#
loop_
_entity.id
_entity.type
_entity.pdbx_description
1 polymer ?
#
loop_
_entity_poly.entity_id
_entity_poly.type
_entity_poly.pdbx_seq_one_letter_code
_entity_poly.pdbx_strand_id
1 'polypeptide(L)'
;MVSKTKRKKVVNALVDKIKLINGQHPYNSNVSGNVDGRMKFLDEIEQYPKVCVVAGDEFREYLPNAFKWRLLDLTIRVYIRDENDTQETLALLLEDLERVIDDNDNLVYDGTVDPSQSTTSITIGSITTDEGVIAPLGIGEMTVRVRY
;
A
#
# COMPACT_ATOMS: atom_id res chain seq x y z
N MET A 1 20.09 -5.08 -18.87
CA MET A 1 18.85 -4.93 -18.06
C MET A 1 19.19 -4.28 -16.73
N VAL A 2 18.51 -3.20 -16.39
CA VAL A 2 18.74 -2.53 -15.11
C VAL A 2 18.02 -3.30 -14.00
N SER A 3 18.76 -3.66 -12.96
CA SER A 3 18.19 -4.31 -11.78
C SER A 3 17.31 -3.35 -11.02
N LYS A 4 16.15 -3.82 -10.56
CA LYS A 4 15.29 -3.03 -9.70
C LYS A 4 15.94 -2.85 -8.32
N THR A 5 15.77 -1.68 -7.73
CA THR A 5 16.25 -1.42 -6.37
C THR A 5 15.41 -2.19 -5.35
N LYS A 6 15.96 -2.41 -4.15
CA LYS A 6 15.20 -3.04 -3.06
C LYS A 6 13.92 -2.27 -2.74
N ARG A 7 13.99 -0.94 -2.73
CA ARG A 7 12.82 -0.07 -2.50
C ARG A 7 11.71 -0.38 -3.51
N LYS A 8 12.06 -0.46 -4.79
CA LYS A 8 11.09 -0.77 -5.85
C LYS A 8 10.54 -2.18 -5.73
N LYS A 9 11.37 -3.13 -5.35
CA LYS A 9 10.93 -4.51 -5.12
C LYS A 9 9.91 -4.59 -3.99
N VAL A 10 10.14 -3.85 -2.89
CA VAL A 10 9.18 -3.78 -1.77
C VAL A 10 7.86 -3.19 -2.23
N VAL A 11 7.90 -2.07 -2.96
CA VAL A 11 6.68 -1.44 -3.50
C VAL A 11 5.93 -2.41 -4.41
N ASN A 12 6.62 -3.06 -5.33
CA ASN A 12 6.00 -4.00 -6.27
C ASN A 12 5.37 -5.20 -5.56
N ALA A 13 6.04 -5.73 -4.54
CA ALA A 13 5.52 -6.86 -3.77
C ALA A 13 4.24 -6.48 -3.03
N LEU A 14 4.21 -5.28 -2.46
CA LEU A 14 3.01 -4.78 -1.78
C LEU A 14 1.87 -4.52 -2.77
N VAL A 15 2.18 -3.94 -3.93
CA VAL A 15 1.20 -3.75 -5.01
C VAL A 15 0.55 -5.08 -5.39
N ASP A 16 1.36 -6.14 -5.55
CA ASP A 16 0.85 -7.48 -5.90
C ASP A 16 -0.09 -8.03 -4.83
N LYS A 17 0.20 -7.79 -3.55
CA LYS A 17 -0.67 -8.21 -2.45
C LYS A 17 -1.98 -7.42 -2.42
N ILE A 18 -1.93 -6.13 -2.68
CA ILE A 18 -3.13 -5.29 -2.71
C ILE A 18 -4.04 -5.68 -3.89
N LYS A 19 -3.47 -6.09 -5.01
CA LYS A 19 -4.24 -6.59 -6.16
C LYS A 19 -5.11 -7.81 -5.84
N LEU A 20 -4.83 -8.51 -4.75
CA LEU A 20 -5.63 -9.66 -4.32
C LEU A 20 -6.96 -9.28 -3.66
N ILE A 21 -7.20 -8.00 -3.40
CA ILE A 21 -8.48 -7.49 -2.91
C ILE A 21 -9.49 -7.60 -4.06
N ASN A 22 -10.33 -8.63 -4.01
CA ASN A 22 -11.17 -9.03 -5.15
C ASN A 22 -12.66 -9.14 -4.84
N GLY A 23 -13.09 -8.62 -3.68
CA GLY A 23 -14.50 -8.68 -3.27
C GLY A 23 -14.94 -10.01 -2.68
N GLN A 24 -14.08 -11.01 -2.64
CA GLN A 24 -14.35 -12.30 -2.03
C GLN A 24 -13.82 -12.32 -0.60
N HIS A 25 -14.47 -13.13 0.26
CA HIS A 25 -14.01 -13.29 1.64
C HIS A 25 -12.48 -13.48 1.69
N PRO A 26 -11.73 -12.79 2.55
CA PRO A 26 -12.19 -11.90 3.64
C PRO A 26 -12.36 -10.42 3.26
N TYR A 27 -12.30 -10.08 1.99
CA TYR A 27 -12.31 -8.68 1.55
C TYR A 27 -13.72 -8.15 1.31
N ASN A 28 -13.93 -6.88 1.67
CA ASN A 28 -15.20 -6.16 1.48
C ASN A 28 -15.29 -5.50 0.11
N SER A 29 -14.15 -5.14 -0.46
CA SER A 29 -14.07 -4.34 -1.68
C SER A 29 -13.39 -5.13 -2.79
N ASN A 30 -13.53 -4.64 -4.02
CA ASN A 30 -12.85 -5.21 -5.18
C ASN A 30 -12.11 -4.09 -5.92
N VAL A 31 -10.78 -4.12 -5.91
CA VAL A 31 -9.97 -3.13 -6.62
C VAL A 31 -9.77 -3.49 -8.09
N SER A 32 -10.22 -4.66 -8.53
CA SER A 32 -10.14 -5.13 -9.92
C SER A 32 -8.72 -5.05 -10.50
N GLY A 33 -7.70 -5.26 -9.67
CA GLY A 33 -6.30 -5.15 -10.06
C GLY A 33 -5.83 -3.73 -10.36
N ASN A 34 -6.64 -2.72 -10.08
CA ASN A 34 -6.35 -1.32 -10.40
C ASN A 34 -5.43 -0.69 -9.34
N VAL A 35 -4.21 -1.19 -9.27
CA VAL A 35 -3.20 -0.80 -8.29
C VAL A 35 -1.91 -0.46 -9.01
N ASP A 36 -1.37 0.70 -8.75
CA ASP A 36 -0.10 1.16 -9.33
C ASP A 36 0.96 1.43 -8.25
N GLY A 37 2.21 1.21 -8.62
CA GLY A 37 3.37 1.54 -7.79
C GLY A 37 3.87 2.97 -7.99
N ARG A 38 3.01 3.87 -8.42
CA ARG A 38 3.31 5.29 -8.60
C ARG A 38 2.07 6.12 -8.35
N MET A 39 2.29 7.38 -7.96
CA MET A 39 1.19 8.30 -7.66
C MET A 39 0.49 8.75 -8.94
N LYS A 40 -0.84 8.79 -8.88
CA LYS A 40 -1.68 9.45 -9.87
C LYS A 40 -2.55 10.49 -9.16
N PHE A 41 -2.82 11.58 -9.86
CA PHE A 41 -3.73 12.61 -9.35
C PHE A 41 -5.17 12.28 -9.72
N LEU A 42 -6.11 12.90 -9.01
CA LEU A 42 -7.53 12.60 -9.16
C LEU A 42 -8.03 12.75 -10.61
N ASP A 43 -7.54 13.74 -11.33
CA ASP A 43 -7.90 13.99 -12.73
C ASP A 43 -7.35 12.95 -13.72
N GLU A 44 -6.39 12.13 -13.28
CA GLU A 44 -5.82 11.05 -14.10
C GLU A 44 -6.54 9.71 -13.89
N ILE A 45 -7.47 9.64 -12.93
CA ILE A 45 -8.13 8.38 -12.57
C ILE A 45 -9.31 8.14 -13.51
N GLU A 46 -9.27 7.02 -14.21
CA GLU A 46 -10.32 6.62 -15.16
C GLU A 46 -11.25 5.55 -14.58
N GLN A 47 -10.74 4.71 -13.69
CA GLN A 47 -11.51 3.63 -13.08
C GLN A 47 -11.38 3.67 -11.56
N TYR A 48 -12.46 3.40 -10.87
CA TYR A 48 -12.54 3.35 -9.42
C TYR A 48 -12.93 1.95 -8.95
N PRO A 49 -12.47 1.50 -7.79
CA PRO A 49 -11.47 2.16 -6.96
C PRO A 49 -10.08 2.11 -7.57
N LYS A 50 -9.24 3.05 -7.20
CA LYS A 50 -7.83 3.12 -7.61
C LYS A 50 -6.95 3.19 -6.38
N VAL A 51 -5.89 2.39 -6.37
CA VAL A 51 -4.91 2.39 -5.28
C VAL A 51 -3.53 2.71 -5.85
N CYS A 52 -2.85 3.66 -5.23
CA CYS A 52 -1.48 4.03 -5.57
C CYS A 52 -0.58 3.79 -4.37
N VAL A 53 0.55 3.13 -4.59
CA VAL A 53 1.56 2.88 -3.55
C VAL A 53 2.85 3.58 -3.95
N VAL A 54 3.33 4.49 -3.10
CA VAL A 54 4.50 5.31 -3.40
C VAL A 54 5.48 5.25 -2.25
N ALA A 55 6.76 5.04 -2.58
CA ALA A 55 7.85 5.13 -1.61
C ALA A 55 8.15 6.60 -1.32
N GLY A 56 8.19 6.94 -0.05
CA GLY A 56 8.57 8.25 0.45
C GLY A 56 9.96 8.22 1.08
N ASP A 57 10.05 8.76 2.29
CA ASP A 57 11.30 8.87 3.01
C ASP A 57 11.80 7.51 3.48
N GLU A 58 13.11 7.36 3.51
CA GLU A 58 13.76 6.18 4.07
C GLU A 58 14.71 6.62 5.18
N PHE A 59 14.62 5.96 6.31
CA PHE A 59 15.46 6.17 7.47
C PHE A 59 16.31 4.95 7.73
N ARG A 60 17.45 5.13 8.39
CA ARG A 60 18.31 4.02 8.80
C ARG A 60 18.58 4.11 10.28
N GLU A 61 18.50 2.98 10.94
CA GLU A 61 18.89 2.81 12.32
C GLU A 61 20.11 1.91 12.35
N TYR A 62 21.23 2.46 12.82
CA TYR A 62 22.49 1.72 12.91
C TYR A 62 22.61 1.09 14.27
N LEU A 63 22.89 -0.20 14.29
CA LEU A 63 23.07 -1.00 15.47
C LEU A 63 24.53 -1.45 15.61
N PRO A 64 24.97 -1.90 16.81
CA PRO A 64 26.31 -2.48 16.96
C PRO A 64 26.54 -3.63 15.98
N ASN A 65 27.84 -3.94 15.71
CA ASN A 65 28.28 -5.03 14.82
C ASN A 65 27.88 -4.81 13.35
N ALA A 66 27.86 -3.56 12.90
CA ALA A 66 27.57 -3.18 11.53
C ALA A 66 26.16 -3.57 11.04
N PHE A 67 25.25 -3.91 11.94
CA PHE A 67 23.86 -4.10 11.61
C PHE A 67 23.17 -2.76 11.39
N LYS A 68 22.23 -2.74 10.43
CA LYS A 68 21.38 -1.58 10.23
C LYS A 68 19.97 -2.03 9.84
N TRP A 69 18.98 -1.31 10.32
CA TRP A 69 17.61 -1.42 9.85
C TRP A 69 17.35 -0.34 8.80
N ARG A 70 16.63 -0.69 7.77
CA ARG A 70 16.08 0.25 6.82
C ARG A 70 14.59 0.42 7.12
N LEU A 71 14.16 1.66 7.25
CA LEU A 71 12.78 2.01 7.56
C LEU A 71 12.26 2.86 6.40
N LEU A 72 11.42 2.27 5.58
CA LEU A 72 10.87 2.92 4.39
C LEU A 72 9.43 3.31 4.65
N ASP A 73 9.13 4.59 4.53
CA ASP A 73 7.77 5.08 4.61
C ASP A 73 7.11 4.99 3.23
N LEU A 74 5.98 4.31 3.18
CA LEU A 74 5.15 4.22 1.99
C LEU A 74 3.85 4.97 2.22
N THR A 75 3.36 5.63 1.16
CA THR A 75 2.03 6.20 1.14
C THR A 75 1.15 5.36 0.24
N ILE A 76 0.04 4.87 0.78
CA ILE A 76 -0.99 4.17 0.02
C ILE A 76 -2.16 5.13 -0.10
N ARG A 77 -2.42 5.63 -1.31
CA ARG A 77 -3.54 6.53 -1.57
C ARG A 77 -4.61 5.79 -2.33
N VAL A 78 -5.84 5.92 -1.88
CA VAL A 78 -7.00 5.31 -2.52
C VAL A 78 -7.95 6.38 -3.03
N TYR A 79 -8.52 6.12 -4.20
CA TYR A 79 -9.55 6.95 -4.80
C TYR A 79 -10.79 6.07 -5.02
N ILE A 80 -11.91 6.53 -4.53
CA ILE A 80 -13.18 5.82 -4.72
C ILE A 80 -14.25 6.77 -5.27
N ARG A 81 -15.27 6.17 -5.85
CA ARG A 81 -16.46 6.89 -6.27
C ARG A 81 -17.69 6.08 -5.85
N ASP A 82 -18.57 6.71 -5.11
CA ASP A 82 -19.82 6.10 -4.68
C ASP A 82 -20.89 7.20 -4.58
N GLU A 83 -21.95 7.04 -5.36
CA GLU A 83 -23.06 8.01 -5.39
C GLU A 83 -23.95 7.94 -4.15
N ASN A 84 -23.91 6.84 -3.40
CA ASN A 84 -24.80 6.59 -2.27
C ASN A 84 -24.15 6.91 -0.93
N ASP A 85 -23.03 6.26 -0.62
CA ASP A 85 -22.34 6.46 0.66
C ASP A 85 -20.83 6.36 0.47
N THR A 86 -20.22 7.51 0.16
CA THR A 86 -18.79 7.61 -0.13
C THR A 86 -17.93 7.19 1.08
N GLN A 87 -18.32 7.64 2.28
CA GLN A 87 -17.53 7.38 3.48
C GLN A 87 -17.54 5.90 3.86
N GLU A 88 -18.68 5.23 3.73
CA GLU A 88 -18.78 3.80 4.02
C GLU A 88 -17.92 2.99 3.04
N THR A 89 -18.01 3.29 1.76
CA THR A 89 -17.21 2.61 0.73
C THR A 89 -15.72 2.81 0.95
N LEU A 90 -15.33 4.02 1.31
CA LEU A 90 -13.93 4.33 1.62
C LEU A 90 -13.45 3.57 2.86
N ALA A 91 -14.28 3.53 3.91
CA ALA A 91 -13.94 2.83 5.15
C ALA A 91 -13.77 1.32 4.91
N LEU A 92 -14.61 0.71 4.10
CA LEU A 92 -14.51 -0.71 3.75
C LEU A 92 -13.21 -1.01 3.01
N LEU A 93 -12.82 -0.17 2.07
CA LEU A 93 -11.56 -0.36 1.33
C LEU A 93 -10.35 -0.16 2.24
N LEU A 94 -10.37 0.83 3.12
CA LEU A 94 -9.29 1.05 4.08
C LEU A 94 -9.15 -0.13 5.04
N GLU A 95 -10.24 -0.72 5.48
CA GLU A 95 -10.21 -1.92 6.31
C GLU A 95 -9.58 -3.11 5.57
N ASP A 96 -9.89 -3.26 4.28
CA ASP A 96 -9.26 -4.29 3.46
C ASP A 96 -7.74 -4.07 3.34
N LEU A 97 -7.31 -2.82 3.19
CA LEU A 97 -5.88 -2.48 3.15
C LEU A 97 -5.20 -2.79 4.49
N GLU A 98 -5.86 -2.47 5.60
CA GLU A 98 -5.34 -2.82 6.93
C GLU A 98 -5.11 -4.33 7.03
N ARG A 99 -6.07 -5.12 6.55
CA ARG A 99 -5.96 -6.58 6.55
C ARG A 99 -4.76 -7.06 5.73
N VAL A 100 -4.56 -6.50 4.54
CA VAL A 100 -3.40 -6.85 3.70
C VAL A 100 -2.10 -6.55 4.43
N ILE A 101 -2.01 -5.38 5.08
CA ILE A 101 -0.81 -4.99 5.81
C ILE A 101 -0.57 -5.92 7.00
N ASP A 102 -1.61 -6.19 7.78
CA ASP A 102 -1.48 -7.01 8.99
C ASP A 102 -1.13 -8.46 8.66
N ASP A 103 -1.60 -8.97 7.54
CA ASP A 103 -1.33 -10.36 7.12
C ASP A 103 0.03 -10.53 6.44
N ASN A 104 0.76 -9.46 6.14
CA ASN A 104 2.00 -9.51 5.37
C ASN A 104 3.20 -8.83 6.04
N ASP A 105 3.36 -9.01 7.34
CA ASP A 105 4.52 -8.47 8.08
C ASP A 105 5.86 -8.91 7.48
N ASN A 106 5.92 -10.14 6.99
CA ASN A 106 7.11 -10.73 6.38
C ASN A 106 6.89 -10.88 4.87
N LEU A 107 6.70 -9.75 4.21
CA LEU A 107 6.46 -9.71 2.77
C LEU A 107 7.74 -10.08 2.01
N VAL A 108 7.69 -11.13 1.20
CA VAL A 108 8.81 -11.51 0.33
C VAL A 108 8.86 -10.54 -0.83
N TYR A 109 9.94 -9.76 -0.93
CA TYR A 109 10.12 -8.81 -2.01
C TYR A 109 11.16 -9.26 -3.05
N ASP A 110 11.96 -10.26 -2.73
CA ASP A 110 12.88 -10.88 -3.67
C ASP A 110 12.98 -12.38 -3.41
N GLY A 111 12.28 -13.16 -4.21
CA GLY A 111 12.31 -14.62 -4.16
C GLY A 111 13.33 -15.23 -5.13
N THR A 112 14.07 -14.40 -5.89
CA THR A 112 15.04 -14.88 -6.86
C THR A 112 16.40 -15.22 -6.26
N VAL A 113 16.62 -14.81 -5.01
CA VAL A 113 17.86 -15.08 -4.26
C VAL A 113 17.59 -16.14 -3.19
N ASP A 114 18.66 -16.80 -2.74
CA ASP A 114 18.62 -17.82 -1.69
C ASP A 114 19.55 -17.43 -0.53
N PRO A 115 19.03 -17.21 0.69
CA PRO A 115 17.60 -17.24 1.04
C PRO A 115 16.82 -16.06 0.45
N SER A 116 15.52 -16.24 0.24
CA SER A 116 14.66 -15.15 -0.24
C SER A 116 14.67 -13.96 0.72
N GLN A 117 14.57 -12.75 0.17
CA GLN A 117 14.56 -11.53 0.97
C GLN A 117 13.13 -11.12 1.28
N SER A 118 12.88 -10.83 2.56
CA SER A 118 11.57 -10.40 3.03
C SER A 118 11.68 -9.24 4.00
N THR A 119 10.58 -8.52 4.17
CA THR A 119 10.49 -7.45 5.17
C THR A 119 10.46 -8.06 6.57
N THR A 120 10.93 -7.29 7.56
CA THR A 120 10.88 -7.71 8.96
C THR A 120 9.53 -7.38 9.60
N SER A 121 8.99 -6.21 9.27
CA SER A 121 7.69 -5.77 9.74
C SER A 121 7.12 -4.71 8.83
N ILE A 122 5.80 -4.64 8.78
CA ILE A 122 5.08 -3.56 8.10
C ILE A 122 4.04 -3.04 9.08
N THR A 123 4.10 -1.75 9.40
CA THR A 123 3.22 -1.14 10.40
C THR A 123 2.50 0.06 9.82
N ILE A 124 1.25 0.24 10.24
CA ILE A 124 0.44 1.39 9.83
C ILE A 124 0.75 2.54 10.79
N GLY A 125 1.16 3.68 10.22
CA GLY A 125 1.44 4.89 10.99
C GLY A 125 0.21 5.78 11.16
N SER A 126 -0.53 6.00 10.09
CA SER A 126 -1.72 6.85 10.11
C SER A 126 -2.65 6.54 8.95
N ILE A 127 -3.91 6.90 9.12
CA ILE A 127 -4.93 6.82 8.08
C ILE A 127 -5.65 8.17 8.08
N THR A 128 -5.72 8.81 6.92
CA THR A 128 -6.43 10.08 6.74
C THR A 128 -7.41 9.99 5.57
N THR A 129 -8.46 10.78 5.63
CA THR A 129 -9.48 10.83 4.57
C THR A 129 -9.83 12.28 4.24
N ASP A 130 -10.55 12.48 3.14
CA ASP A 130 -11.09 13.79 2.76
C ASP A 130 -12.33 14.18 3.56
N GLU A 131 -12.80 13.32 4.46
CA GLU A 131 -13.97 13.53 5.32
C GLU A 131 -15.27 13.81 4.55
N GLY A 132 -15.35 13.31 3.30
CA GLY A 132 -16.53 13.46 2.47
C GLY A 132 -16.66 14.79 1.74
N VAL A 133 -15.61 15.61 1.78
CA VAL A 133 -15.64 16.97 1.19
C VAL A 133 -15.88 16.95 -0.31
N ILE A 134 -15.38 15.93 -1.01
CA ILE A 134 -15.47 15.85 -2.47
C ILE A 134 -16.46 14.78 -2.96
N ALA A 135 -17.39 14.35 -2.10
CA ALA A 135 -18.40 13.36 -2.52
C ALA A 135 -19.06 13.77 -3.86
N PRO A 136 -19.34 12.85 -4.78
CA PRO A 136 -19.34 11.36 -4.66
C PRO A 136 -17.96 10.72 -4.75
N LEU A 137 -16.91 11.49 -4.89
CA LEU A 137 -15.53 11.01 -4.86
C LEU A 137 -15.01 10.98 -3.44
N GLY A 138 -14.08 10.06 -3.16
CA GLY A 138 -13.43 9.99 -1.85
C GLY A 138 -11.96 9.68 -2.01
N ILE A 139 -11.14 10.28 -1.15
CA ILE A 139 -9.70 10.06 -1.11
C ILE A 139 -9.32 9.64 0.30
N GLY A 140 -8.55 8.55 0.39
CA GLY A 140 -7.96 8.13 1.65
C GLY A 140 -6.47 7.93 1.49
N GLU A 141 -5.72 8.16 2.54
CA GLU A 141 -4.29 7.89 2.58
C GLU A 141 -3.94 7.07 3.82
N MET A 142 -3.11 6.07 3.60
CA MET A 142 -2.54 5.27 4.68
C MET A 142 -1.02 5.41 4.60
N THR A 143 -0.41 5.83 5.69
CA THR A 143 1.04 5.87 5.81
C THR A 143 1.50 4.59 6.48
N VAL A 144 2.42 3.89 5.84
CA VAL A 144 2.89 2.58 6.26
C VAL A 144 4.40 2.63 6.38
N ARG A 145 4.95 2.04 7.43
CA ARG A 145 6.39 1.92 7.59
C ARG A 145 6.83 0.48 7.43
N VAL A 146 7.73 0.26 6.50
CA VAL A 146 8.32 -1.04 6.20
C VAL A 146 9.74 -1.09 6.76
N ARG A 147 10.01 -2.11 7.57
CA ARG A 147 11.37 -2.39 8.04
C ARG A 147 11.92 -3.58 7.26
N TYR A 148 13.08 -3.39 6.63
CA TYR A 148 13.69 -4.44 5.81
C TYR A 148 15.22 -4.39 5.80
#